data_ac20f769c511751e28c6cfa58d6a3997
#
_entry.id   ac20f769c511751e28c6cfa58d6a3997
#
_cell.length_a   1.000
_cell.length_b   1.000
_cell.length_c   1.000
_cell.angle_alpha   90.00
_cell.angle_beta   90.00
_cell.angle_gamma   90.00
#
_symmetry.space_group_name_H-M   'P 1'
#
loop_
_entity.id
_entity.type
_entity.pdbx_description
1 polymer ?
#
loop_
_entity_poly.entity_id
_entity_poly.type
_entity_poly.pdbx_seq_one_letter_code
_entity_poly.pdbx_strand_id
1 'polypeptide(L)'
;MGTVLADPQLRAELTLKPGLWRKCIEEVFRLYSPVGTITRQTTRETRLRDKVLPEGSLVAGVIRSANLDEDRWSNPEKFDLHRSEGGHAAFATGDHRCLGEWLGRQVVRVGSQRVLNRLANLQIQSSASIELRGFEFRGPTDLRCKWSLS
;
A
#
# COMPACT_ATOMS: atom_id res chain seq x y z
N MET A 1 -2.13 -6.85 -6.43
CA MET A 1 -2.68 -7.63 -7.57
C MET A 1 -3.63 -6.79 -8.40
N GLY A 2 -4.69 -6.22 -7.84
CA GLY A 2 -5.67 -5.42 -8.58
C GLY A 2 -5.06 -4.35 -9.48
N THR A 3 -4.13 -3.56 -8.96
CA THR A 3 -3.40 -2.52 -9.72
C THR A 3 -2.74 -3.07 -10.99
N VAL A 4 -2.05 -4.20 -10.87
CA VAL A 4 -1.33 -4.82 -12.01
C VAL A 4 -2.29 -5.42 -13.03
N LEU A 5 -3.43 -5.94 -12.58
CA LEU A 5 -4.46 -6.49 -13.47
C LEU A 5 -5.28 -5.43 -14.18
N ALA A 6 -5.43 -4.25 -13.55
CA ALA A 6 -6.16 -3.11 -14.12
C ALA A 6 -5.36 -2.35 -15.19
N ASP A 7 -4.03 -2.53 -15.22
CA ASP A 7 -3.12 -1.83 -16.12
C ASP A 7 -2.29 -2.83 -16.95
N PRO A 8 -2.69 -3.10 -18.21
CA PRO A 8 -1.94 -4.03 -19.09
C PRO A 8 -0.52 -3.58 -19.39
N GLN A 9 -0.24 -2.26 -19.43
CA GLN A 9 1.10 -1.75 -19.71
C GLN A 9 2.02 -1.98 -18.51
N LEU A 10 1.56 -1.70 -17.30
CA LEU A 10 2.25 -2.03 -16.06
C LEU A 10 2.56 -3.53 -15.99
N ARG A 11 1.57 -4.37 -16.29
CA ARG A 11 1.76 -5.84 -16.30
C ARG A 11 2.84 -6.27 -17.29
N ALA A 12 2.81 -5.74 -18.50
CA ALA A 12 3.82 -6.03 -19.52
C ALA A 12 5.21 -5.58 -19.08
N GLU A 13 5.35 -4.39 -18.52
CA GLU A 13 6.64 -3.89 -18.03
C GLU A 13 7.18 -4.73 -16.87
N LEU A 14 6.36 -5.13 -15.92
CA LEU A 14 6.76 -6.01 -14.82
C LEU A 14 7.16 -7.43 -15.30
N THR A 15 6.58 -7.89 -16.39
CA THR A 15 6.95 -9.16 -17.02
C THR A 15 8.32 -9.07 -17.69
N LEU A 16 8.56 -8.00 -18.44
CA LEU A 16 9.84 -7.75 -19.14
C LEU A 16 10.98 -7.41 -18.17
N LYS A 17 10.67 -6.71 -17.07
CA LYS A 17 11.64 -6.23 -16.08
C LYS A 17 11.27 -6.68 -14.68
N PRO A 18 11.47 -7.97 -14.31
CA PRO A 18 11.03 -8.49 -12.99
C PRO A 18 11.62 -7.77 -11.79
N GLY A 19 12.75 -7.08 -11.93
CA GLY A 19 13.34 -6.26 -10.88
C GLY A 19 12.45 -5.09 -10.43
N LEU A 20 11.53 -4.63 -11.27
CA LEU A 20 10.59 -3.55 -10.96
C LEU A 20 9.49 -3.96 -9.98
N TRP A 21 9.28 -5.25 -9.73
CA TRP A 21 8.30 -5.70 -8.74
C TRP A 21 8.50 -5.08 -7.37
N ARG A 22 9.75 -4.86 -6.97
CA ARG A 22 10.03 -4.20 -5.70
C ARG A 22 9.44 -2.79 -5.68
N LYS A 23 9.69 -1.98 -6.70
CA LYS A 23 9.15 -0.62 -6.81
C LYS A 23 7.63 -0.61 -6.88
N CYS A 24 7.05 -1.50 -7.67
CA CYS A 24 5.60 -1.65 -7.78
C CYS A 24 4.94 -1.91 -6.41
N ILE A 25 5.52 -2.78 -5.61
CA ILE A 25 4.98 -3.14 -4.29
C ILE A 25 5.11 -1.98 -3.30
N GLU A 26 6.25 -1.27 -3.27
CA GLU A 26 6.41 -0.09 -2.41
C GLU A 26 5.37 0.99 -2.78
N GLU A 27 5.14 1.24 -4.07
CA GLU A 27 4.16 2.22 -4.50
C GLU A 27 2.71 1.77 -4.20
N VAL A 28 2.41 0.48 -4.31
CA VAL A 28 1.12 -0.09 -3.86
C VAL A 28 0.94 0.10 -2.35
N PHE A 29 1.95 -0.15 -1.53
CA PHE A 29 1.89 0.08 -0.09
C PHE A 29 1.70 1.54 0.26
N ARG A 30 2.39 2.44 -0.44
CA ARG A 30 2.21 3.88 -0.26
C ARG A 30 0.78 4.30 -0.58
N LEU A 31 0.33 4.02 -1.80
CA LEU A 31 -0.93 4.54 -2.35
C LEU A 31 -2.16 3.99 -1.61
N TYR A 32 -2.15 2.71 -1.29
CA TYR A 32 -3.32 2.05 -0.70
C TYR A 32 -3.28 1.93 0.82
N SER A 33 -2.10 1.97 1.43
CA SER A 33 -1.91 1.91 2.88
C SER A 33 -2.83 0.88 3.54
N PRO A 34 -2.53 -0.44 3.45
CA PRO A 34 -3.39 -1.50 4.01
C PRO A 34 -3.68 -1.32 5.51
N VAL A 35 -2.73 -0.73 6.25
CA VAL A 35 -2.95 -0.18 7.59
C VAL A 35 -3.21 1.31 7.40
N GLY A 36 -4.46 1.73 7.58
CA GLY A 36 -4.90 3.12 7.35
C GLY A 36 -4.55 4.05 8.49
N THR A 37 -4.63 3.55 9.71
CA THR A 37 -4.37 4.33 10.94
C THR A 37 -3.66 3.49 11.99
N ILE A 38 -2.91 4.18 12.86
CA ILE A 38 -2.31 3.61 14.07
C ILE A 38 -2.67 4.49 15.25
N THR A 39 -3.14 3.90 16.34
CA THR A 39 -3.49 4.62 17.56
C THR A 39 -2.32 4.60 18.54
N ARG A 40 -2.11 5.72 19.22
CA ARG A 40 -1.13 5.92 20.29
C ARG A 40 -1.78 6.64 21.45
N GLN A 41 -1.17 6.53 22.61
CA GLN A 41 -1.55 7.29 23.80
C GLN A 41 -0.34 8.08 24.27
N THR A 42 -0.54 9.36 24.62
CA THR A 42 0.52 10.19 25.17
C THR A 42 0.87 9.72 26.58
N THR A 43 2.16 9.52 26.84
CA THR A 43 2.69 9.13 28.17
C THR A 43 3.06 10.31 29.04
N ARG A 44 2.93 11.53 28.52
CA ARG A 44 3.14 12.82 29.17
C ARG A 44 2.48 13.90 28.32
N GLU A 45 2.30 15.09 28.87
CA GLU A 45 1.92 16.26 28.08
C GLU A 45 2.87 16.40 26.88
N THR A 46 2.31 16.52 25.70
CA THR A 46 3.06 16.53 24.43
C THR A 46 2.53 17.63 23.53
N ARG A 47 3.42 18.40 22.93
CA ARG A 47 3.03 19.39 21.92
C ARG A 47 3.14 18.82 20.51
N LEU A 48 2.05 18.92 19.77
CA LEU A 48 1.99 18.55 18.36
C LEU A 48 1.59 19.80 17.55
N ARG A 49 2.54 20.40 16.86
CA ARG A 49 2.41 21.73 16.21
C ARG A 49 1.90 22.77 17.22
N ASP A 50 0.71 23.34 16.96
CA ASP A 50 0.04 24.35 17.79
C ASP A 50 -0.82 23.76 18.92
N LYS A 51 -0.98 22.46 18.98
CA LYS A 51 -1.82 21.77 19.97
C LYS A 51 -1.00 21.20 21.11
N VAL A 52 -1.48 21.41 22.33
CA VAL A 52 -0.99 20.72 23.52
C VAL A 52 -1.91 19.56 23.81
N LEU A 53 -1.35 18.38 23.92
CA LEU A 53 -2.04 17.13 24.21
C LEU A 53 -1.71 16.74 25.66
N PRO A 54 -2.68 16.70 26.57
CA PRO A 54 -2.46 16.18 27.92
C PRO A 54 -1.97 14.74 27.92
N GLU A 55 -1.35 14.32 29.01
CA GLU A 55 -1.07 12.91 29.27
C GLU A 55 -2.35 12.08 29.17
N GLY A 56 -2.23 10.86 28.63
CA GLY A 56 -3.36 9.96 28.42
C GLY A 56 -4.21 10.24 27.18
N SER A 57 -3.89 11.28 26.39
CA SER A 57 -4.63 11.58 25.15
C SER A 57 -4.46 10.49 24.11
N LEU A 58 -5.57 10.05 23.50
CA LEU A 58 -5.53 9.15 22.34
C LEU A 58 -5.26 9.95 21.07
N VAL A 59 -4.29 9.49 20.29
CA VAL A 59 -3.86 10.11 19.02
C VAL A 59 -3.89 9.06 17.92
N ALA A 60 -4.60 9.34 16.84
CA ALA A 60 -4.60 8.50 15.64
C ALA A 60 -3.64 9.07 14.58
N GLY A 61 -2.57 8.34 14.29
CA GLY A 61 -1.71 8.61 13.16
C GLY A 61 -2.35 8.05 11.88
N VAL A 62 -2.81 8.93 10.98
CA VAL A 62 -3.47 8.52 9.74
C VAL A 62 -2.39 8.25 8.68
N ILE A 63 -1.98 7.00 8.57
CA ILE A 63 -0.91 6.54 7.66
C ILE A 63 -1.24 6.88 6.20
N ARG A 64 -2.49 6.66 5.80
CA ARG A 64 -2.91 6.97 4.44
C ARG A 64 -2.76 8.45 4.12
N SER A 65 -3.13 9.34 5.04
CA SER A 65 -2.97 10.79 4.84
C SER A 65 -1.49 11.16 4.67
N ALA A 66 -0.61 10.62 5.53
CA ALA A 66 0.83 10.85 5.43
C ALA A 66 1.45 10.33 4.12
N ASN A 67 0.93 9.21 3.59
CA ASN A 67 1.38 8.63 2.33
C ASN A 67 0.80 9.34 1.09
N LEU A 68 -0.17 10.22 1.27
CA LEU A 68 -0.80 11.05 0.23
C LEU A 68 -0.59 12.55 0.45
N ASP A 69 0.31 12.93 1.33
CA ASP A 69 0.61 14.33 1.65
C ASP A 69 1.34 15.00 0.47
N GLU A 70 0.75 16.06 -0.07
CA GLU A 70 1.28 16.80 -1.22
C GLU A 70 2.59 17.54 -0.91
N ASP A 71 2.83 17.88 0.36
CA ASP A 71 4.11 18.45 0.80
C ASP A 71 5.26 17.43 0.74
N ARG A 72 4.92 16.15 0.70
CA ARG A 72 5.89 15.04 0.70
C ARG A 72 5.98 14.32 -0.64
N TRP A 73 4.87 14.22 -1.38
CA TRP A 73 4.74 13.35 -2.54
C TRP A 73 4.21 14.12 -3.77
N SER A 74 4.91 14.05 -4.88
CA SER A 74 4.45 14.63 -6.14
C SER A 74 3.28 13.81 -6.71
N ASN A 75 2.16 14.45 -7.02
CA ASN A 75 0.95 13.77 -7.50
C ASN A 75 0.60 12.54 -6.64
N PRO A 76 0.32 12.71 -5.35
CA PRO A 76 0.30 11.63 -4.36
C PRO A 76 -0.75 10.55 -4.65
N GLU A 77 -1.86 10.89 -5.28
CA GLU A 77 -2.94 9.94 -5.62
C GLU A 77 -2.66 9.12 -6.88
N LYS A 78 -1.64 9.51 -7.65
CA LYS A 78 -1.29 8.79 -8.88
C LYS A 78 -0.32 7.66 -8.57
N PHE A 79 -0.63 6.46 -9.08
CA PHE A 79 0.33 5.36 -9.08
C PHE A 79 1.49 5.69 -10.03
N ASP A 80 2.71 5.58 -9.55
CA ASP A 80 3.92 5.82 -10.32
C ASP A 80 4.97 4.75 -10.02
N LEU A 81 5.17 3.83 -10.96
CA LEU A 81 6.17 2.75 -10.85
C LEU A 81 7.61 3.29 -10.73
N HIS A 82 7.85 4.48 -11.28
CA HIS A 82 9.18 5.08 -11.32
C HIS A 82 9.38 6.21 -10.31
N ARG A 83 8.45 6.33 -9.35
CA ARG A 83 8.54 7.33 -8.30
C ARG A 83 9.93 7.33 -7.65
N SER A 84 10.51 8.52 -7.55
CA SER A 84 11.84 8.74 -6.95
C SER A 84 11.76 8.92 -5.43
N GLU A 85 10.67 9.50 -4.93
CA GLU A 85 10.46 9.72 -3.50
C GLU A 85 10.25 8.37 -2.80
N GLY A 86 10.92 8.19 -1.68
CA GLY A 86 10.84 6.98 -0.88
C GLY A 86 10.44 7.24 0.56
N GLY A 87 10.34 6.18 1.34
CA GLY A 87 10.12 6.28 2.79
C GLY A 87 8.66 6.47 3.17
N HIS A 88 7.74 5.74 2.51
CA HIS A 88 6.34 5.72 2.92
C HIS A 88 6.13 5.13 4.33
N ALA A 89 5.06 5.53 5.01
CA ALA A 89 4.75 5.13 6.37
C ALA A 89 3.91 3.85 6.51
N ALA A 90 3.69 3.08 5.43
CA ALA A 90 2.79 1.91 5.45
C ALA A 90 3.19 0.80 6.45
N PHE A 91 4.45 0.79 6.88
CA PHE A 91 4.98 -0.13 7.90
C PHE A 91 5.29 0.59 9.23
N ALA A 92 4.71 1.76 9.46
CA ALA A 92 5.03 2.68 10.54
C ALA A 92 6.50 3.14 10.51
N THR A 93 6.90 3.94 11.50
CA THR A 93 8.24 4.49 11.65
C THR A 93 8.65 4.47 13.13
N GLY A 94 9.93 4.70 13.41
CA GLY A 94 10.47 4.74 14.78
C GLY A 94 10.53 3.37 15.44
N ASP A 95 10.52 3.35 16.77
CA ASP A 95 10.74 2.16 17.60
C ASP A 95 9.68 1.05 17.40
N HIS A 96 8.51 1.44 16.91
CA HIS A 96 7.40 0.52 16.61
C HIS A 96 7.26 0.22 15.12
N ARG A 97 8.31 0.39 14.33
CA ARG A 97 8.31 -0.03 12.93
C ARG A 97 7.99 -1.51 12.81
N CYS A 98 7.20 -1.88 11.81
CA CYS A 98 6.74 -3.24 11.62
C CYS A 98 7.90 -4.24 11.53
N LEU A 99 7.96 -5.16 12.49
CA LEU A 99 8.98 -6.22 12.52
C LEU A 99 8.89 -7.14 11.30
N GLY A 100 7.67 -7.39 10.82
CA GLY A 100 7.39 -8.27 9.69
C GLY A 100 7.49 -7.61 8.32
N GLU A 101 7.97 -6.38 8.20
CA GLU A 101 7.94 -5.62 6.93
C GLU A 101 8.66 -6.34 5.76
N TRP A 102 9.79 -6.98 6.05
CA TRP A 102 10.56 -7.74 5.05
C TRP A 102 9.79 -8.97 4.55
N LEU A 103 9.21 -9.71 5.50
CA LEU A 103 8.40 -10.88 5.18
C LEU A 103 7.15 -10.46 4.40
N GLY A 104 6.45 -9.41 4.82
CA GLY A 104 5.28 -8.88 4.14
C GLY A 104 5.57 -8.52 2.67
N ARG A 105 6.68 -7.82 2.41
CA ARG A 105 7.13 -7.50 1.05
C ARG A 105 7.38 -8.75 0.22
N GLN A 106 8.04 -9.75 0.79
CA GLN A 106 8.34 -11.00 0.07
C GLN A 106 7.08 -11.79 -0.23
N VAL A 107 6.17 -11.92 0.74
CA VAL A 107 4.89 -12.62 0.55
C VAL A 107 4.08 -11.99 -0.58
N VAL A 108 3.94 -10.67 -0.58
CA VAL A 108 3.21 -9.96 -1.63
C VAL A 108 3.89 -10.11 -2.99
N ARG A 109 5.22 -9.98 -3.05
CA ARG A 109 5.99 -10.10 -4.28
C ARG A 109 5.88 -11.50 -4.88
N VAL A 110 6.28 -12.50 -4.10
CA VAL A 110 6.33 -13.90 -4.57
C VAL A 110 4.92 -14.41 -4.87
N GLY A 111 3.95 -14.12 -4.00
CA GLY A 111 2.56 -14.49 -4.20
C GLY A 111 1.98 -13.91 -5.49
N SER A 112 2.19 -12.61 -5.72
CA SER A 112 1.71 -11.95 -6.95
C SER A 112 2.35 -12.54 -8.21
N GLN A 113 3.67 -12.73 -8.20
CA GLN A 113 4.38 -13.32 -9.33
C GLN A 113 3.91 -14.77 -9.61
N ARG A 114 3.75 -15.57 -8.57
CA ARG A 114 3.28 -16.97 -8.70
C ARG A 114 1.86 -17.05 -9.26
N VAL A 115 0.96 -16.20 -8.78
CA VAL A 115 -0.41 -16.15 -9.28
C VAL A 115 -0.44 -15.77 -10.76
N LEU A 116 0.28 -14.73 -11.16
CA LEU A 116 0.33 -14.28 -12.56
C LEU A 116 0.97 -15.32 -13.50
N ASN A 117 1.97 -16.04 -13.00
CA ASN A 117 2.65 -17.07 -13.82
C ASN A 117 1.84 -18.38 -13.93
N ARG A 118 1.00 -18.69 -12.94
CA ARG A 118 0.23 -19.94 -12.93
C ARG A 118 -1.14 -19.82 -13.58
N LEU A 119 -1.75 -18.63 -13.50
CA LEU A 119 -3.09 -18.40 -14.04
C LEU A 119 -2.99 -17.65 -15.37
N ALA A 120 -3.02 -18.40 -16.46
CA ALA A 120 -2.96 -17.82 -17.80
C ALA A 120 -4.19 -16.93 -18.05
N ASN A 121 -3.98 -15.83 -18.77
CA ASN A 121 -5.04 -14.88 -19.11
C ASN A 121 -5.82 -14.32 -17.91
N LEU A 122 -5.17 -14.26 -16.73
CA LEU A 122 -5.79 -13.70 -15.53
C LEU A 122 -6.19 -12.24 -15.77
N GLN A 123 -7.48 -11.97 -15.63
CA GLN A 123 -8.09 -10.65 -15.85
C GLN A 123 -9.13 -10.37 -14.77
N ILE A 124 -9.34 -9.09 -14.46
CA ILE A 124 -10.45 -8.65 -13.60
C ILE A 124 -11.76 -8.89 -14.39
N GLN A 125 -12.73 -9.54 -13.75
CA GLN A 125 -14.01 -9.89 -14.39
C GLN A 125 -14.94 -8.69 -14.58
N SER A 126 -14.81 -7.66 -13.74
CA SER A 126 -15.63 -6.46 -13.78
C SER A 126 -14.75 -5.23 -13.87
N SER A 127 -15.14 -4.26 -14.69
CA SER A 127 -14.55 -2.93 -14.76
C SER A 127 -14.97 -2.01 -13.60
N ALA A 128 -15.78 -2.51 -12.66
CA ALA A 128 -16.11 -1.79 -11.45
C ALA A 128 -14.83 -1.45 -10.68
N SER A 129 -14.72 -0.23 -10.23
CA SER A 129 -13.61 0.22 -9.40
C SER A 129 -13.45 -0.70 -8.20
N ILE A 130 -12.24 -1.18 -7.95
CA ILE A 130 -11.94 -1.99 -6.77
C ILE A 130 -12.16 -1.10 -5.55
N GLU A 131 -13.28 -1.32 -4.86
CA GLU A 131 -13.64 -0.55 -3.69
C GLU A 131 -12.80 -1.02 -2.50
N LEU A 132 -12.05 -0.10 -1.90
CA LEU A 132 -11.31 -0.36 -0.67
C LEU A 132 -12.16 0.05 0.54
N ARG A 133 -12.43 -0.87 1.44
CA ARG A 133 -13.17 -0.65 2.68
C ARG A 133 -12.28 -0.85 3.90
N GLY A 134 -12.70 -0.26 5.01
CA GLY A 134 -12.05 -0.32 6.30
C GLY A 134 -11.37 0.98 6.70
N PHE A 135 -11.20 1.17 8.00
CA PHE A 135 -10.58 2.35 8.61
C PHE A 135 -9.15 2.05 9.10
N GLU A 136 -9.00 1.16 10.07
CA GLU A 136 -7.69 0.72 10.57
C GLU A 136 -7.01 -0.22 9.58
N PHE A 137 -7.73 -1.24 9.14
CA PHE A 137 -7.27 -2.17 8.10
C PHE A 137 -8.11 -1.97 6.86
N ARG A 138 -7.44 -1.75 5.74
CA ARG A 138 -8.08 -1.45 4.46
C ARG A 138 -7.73 -2.50 3.42
N GLY A 139 -8.74 -2.93 2.71
CA GLY A 139 -8.57 -3.86 1.62
C GLY A 139 -9.75 -3.88 0.67
N PRO A 140 -9.61 -4.51 -0.50
CA PRO A 140 -10.75 -4.71 -1.38
C PRO A 140 -11.73 -5.68 -0.74
N THR A 141 -13.02 -5.43 -0.95
CA THR A 141 -14.09 -6.33 -0.50
C THR A 141 -14.09 -7.63 -1.28
N ASP A 142 -13.83 -7.54 -2.56
CA ASP A 142 -13.58 -8.68 -3.45
C ASP A 142 -12.67 -8.27 -4.62
N LEU A 143 -12.13 -9.26 -5.32
CA LEU A 143 -11.41 -9.09 -6.57
C LEU A 143 -11.78 -10.26 -7.49
N ARG A 144 -12.91 -10.14 -8.16
CA ARG A 144 -13.40 -11.18 -9.06
C ARG A 144 -12.58 -11.23 -10.33
N CYS A 145 -12.02 -12.40 -10.60
CA CYS A 145 -11.16 -12.62 -11.74
C CYS A 145 -11.65 -13.81 -12.56
N LYS A 146 -11.30 -13.80 -13.85
CA LYS A 146 -11.38 -14.93 -14.75
C LYS A 146 -9.98 -15.30 -15.24
N TRP A 147 -9.74 -16.58 -15.46
CA TRP A 147 -8.47 -17.11 -15.95
C TRP A 147 -8.69 -18.41 -16.72
N SER A 148 -7.67 -18.87 -17.45
CA SER A 148 -7.57 -20.23 -17.94
C SER A 148 -6.45 -20.97 -17.23
N LEU A 149 -6.54 -22.29 -17.15
CA LEU A 149 -5.40 -23.11 -16.73
C LEU A 149 -4.43 -23.19 -17.91
N SER A 150 -3.16 -22.98 -17.65
CA SER A 150 -2.06 -23.15 -18.61
C SER A 150 -1.67 -24.62 -18.71
#